data_af1eed2cb01aa07650deaa83c200457d
#
_entry.id   af1eed2cb01aa07650deaa83c200457d
#
_cell.length_a   1.000
_cell.length_b   1.000
_cell.length_c   1.000
_cell.angle_alpha   90.00
_cell.angle_beta   90.00
_cell.angle_gamma   90.00
#
_symmetry.space_group_name_H-M   'P 1'
#
loop_
_entity.id
_entity.type
_entity.pdbx_description
1 polymer ?
#
loop_
_entity_poly.entity_id
_entity_poly.type
_entity_poly.pdbx_seq_one_letter_code
_entity_poly.pdbx_strand_id
1 'polypeptide(L)'
;MPVGAARQSVRGYYLAHEVGWLAGVSGDRIGQWARRGYIKSSVSSKVPRIYSYQDIAEAMVVHELLDRGVPLHKIKRAITVLRSDYGDWPLTHAPIVTSQTRLAGGEVGASLALERPDGLTDLDRDPLQGA
;
A
#
# COMPACT_ATOMS: atom_id res chain seq x y z
N MET A 1 22.39 23.49 -6.40
CA MET A 1 21.58 23.04 -5.32
C MET A 1 20.38 22.29 -5.87
N PRO A 2 20.12 21.15 -5.35
CA PRO A 2 18.97 20.40 -5.81
C PRO A 2 17.65 21.02 -5.33
N VAL A 3 17.53 22.30 -5.48
CA VAL A 3 16.31 23.01 -5.15
C VAL A 3 15.16 22.47 -5.97
N GLY A 4 15.47 22.03 -7.19
CA GLY A 4 14.46 21.48 -8.07
C GLY A 4 13.80 20.22 -7.50
N ALA A 5 14.59 19.32 -6.91
CA ALA A 5 14.03 18.12 -6.30
C ALA A 5 13.15 18.44 -5.10
N ALA A 6 13.59 19.37 -4.25
CA ALA A 6 12.80 19.81 -3.11
C ALA A 6 11.51 20.48 -3.56
N ARG A 7 11.57 21.30 -4.62
CA ARG A 7 10.39 21.96 -5.15
C ARG A 7 9.40 20.97 -5.74
N GLN A 8 9.90 19.93 -6.41
CA GLN A 8 9.02 18.90 -6.95
C GLN A 8 8.29 18.18 -5.83
N SER A 9 8.99 17.91 -4.71
CA SER A 9 8.36 17.32 -3.54
C SER A 9 7.23 18.20 -3.02
N VAL A 10 7.45 19.50 -2.95
CA VAL A 10 6.44 20.45 -2.49
C VAL A 10 5.26 20.51 -3.43
N ARG A 11 5.50 20.38 -4.74
CA ARG A 11 4.43 20.47 -5.73
C ARG A 11 3.54 19.22 -5.78
N GLY A 12 4.00 18.09 -5.26
CA GLY A 12 3.21 16.88 -5.28
C GLY A 12 3.03 16.22 -6.64
N TYR A 13 3.97 16.44 -7.56
CA TYR A 13 3.98 15.82 -8.87
C TYR A 13 5.21 14.93 -9.02
N TYR A 14 4.99 13.61 -9.03
CA TYR A 14 6.08 12.65 -9.03
C TYR A 14 5.88 11.61 -10.13
N LEU A 15 6.98 11.23 -10.77
CA LEU A 15 6.99 10.12 -11.70
C LEU A 15 7.33 8.82 -10.96
N ALA A 16 7.06 7.68 -11.60
CA ALA A 16 7.25 6.39 -10.97
C ALA A 16 8.67 6.19 -10.41
N HIS A 17 9.70 6.60 -11.16
CA HIS A 17 11.09 6.43 -10.69
C HIS A 17 11.38 7.28 -9.45
N GLU A 18 10.75 8.44 -9.34
CA GLU A 18 10.90 9.30 -8.17
C GLU A 18 10.21 8.68 -6.96
N VAL A 19 8.99 8.18 -7.15
CA VAL A 19 8.25 7.49 -6.08
C VAL A 19 9.05 6.28 -5.61
N GLY A 20 9.58 5.49 -6.55
CA GLY A 20 10.37 4.32 -6.23
C GLY A 20 11.60 4.66 -5.41
N TRP A 21 12.32 5.71 -5.82
CA TRP A 21 13.50 6.17 -5.10
C TRP A 21 13.16 6.58 -3.67
N LEU A 22 12.05 7.30 -3.49
CA LEU A 22 11.63 7.75 -2.16
C LEU A 22 11.08 6.61 -1.30
N ALA A 23 10.42 5.64 -1.92
CA ALA A 23 9.81 4.51 -1.19
C ALA A 23 10.76 3.32 -1.02
N GLY A 24 11.92 3.34 -1.68
CA GLY A 24 12.90 2.26 -1.55
C GLY A 24 12.66 1.08 -2.48
N VAL A 25 11.96 1.27 -3.60
CA VAL A 25 11.71 0.22 -4.58
C VAL A 25 11.98 0.74 -5.99
N SER A 26 11.98 -0.14 -6.99
CA SER A 26 12.20 0.29 -8.36
C SER A 26 10.99 1.04 -8.92
N GLY A 27 11.23 1.93 -9.88
CA GLY A 27 10.15 2.60 -10.58
C GLY A 27 9.23 1.64 -11.32
N ASP A 28 9.79 0.57 -11.87
CA ASP A 28 8.99 -0.47 -12.53
C ASP A 28 8.02 -1.11 -11.56
N ARG A 29 8.45 -1.37 -10.34
CA ARG A 29 7.58 -1.94 -9.31
C ARG A 29 6.47 -0.96 -8.93
N ILE A 30 6.79 0.32 -8.83
CA ILE A 30 5.78 1.34 -8.57
C ILE A 30 4.71 1.33 -9.67
N GLY A 31 5.13 1.28 -10.94
CA GLY A 31 4.19 1.21 -12.05
C GLY A 31 3.31 -0.03 -12.00
N GLN A 32 3.88 -1.18 -11.65
CA GLN A 32 3.11 -2.41 -11.49
C GLN A 32 2.10 -2.30 -10.35
N TRP A 33 2.50 -1.72 -9.22
CA TRP A 33 1.60 -1.54 -8.08
C TRP A 33 0.43 -0.63 -8.43
N ALA A 34 0.69 0.47 -9.14
CA ALA A 34 -0.37 1.37 -9.58
C ALA A 34 -1.33 0.65 -10.53
N ARG A 35 -0.77 -0.07 -11.49
CA ARG A 35 -1.57 -0.79 -12.48
C ARG A 35 -2.44 -1.86 -11.86
N ARG A 36 -1.94 -2.50 -10.80
CA ARG A 36 -2.65 -3.58 -10.09
C ARG A 36 -3.51 -3.09 -8.94
N GLY A 37 -3.53 -1.79 -8.66
CA GLY A 37 -4.39 -1.22 -7.65
C GLY A 37 -3.88 -1.25 -6.22
N TYR A 38 -2.62 -1.55 -6.01
CA TYR A 38 -2.03 -1.49 -4.66
C TYR A 38 -1.83 -0.05 -4.19
N ILE A 39 -1.50 0.84 -5.12
CA ILE A 39 -1.39 2.26 -4.87
C ILE A 39 -2.14 3.02 -5.95
N LYS A 40 -2.39 4.29 -5.71
CA LYS A 40 -3.02 5.16 -6.69
C LYS A 40 -1.97 6.01 -7.40
N SER A 41 -2.26 6.41 -8.62
CA SER A 41 -1.57 7.51 -9.31
C SER A 41 -2.56 8.65 -9.41
N SER A 42 -2.70 9.38 -8.30
CA SER A 42 -3.83 10.28 -8.06
C SER A 42 -3.83 11.51 -8.94
N VAL A 43 -2.67 11.96 -9.42
CA VAL A 43 -2.58 13.15 -10.25
C VAL A 43 -2.92 12.81 -11.70
N SER A 44 -2.40 11.70 -12.21
CA SER A 44 -2.76 11.19 -13.52
C SER A 44 -2.63 9.69 -13.57
N SER A 45 -3.70 9.01 -13.96
CA SER A 45 -3.70 7.57 -14.15
C SER A 45 -3.29 7.16 -15.57
N LYS A 46 -3.11 8.12 -16.47
CA LYS A 46 -2.66 7.84 -17.83
C LYS A 46 -1.15 7.83 -17.89
N VAL A 47 -0.60 7.05 -18.82
CA VAL A 47 0.85 6.94 -19.01
C VAL A 47 1.39 8.20 -19.69
N PRO A 48 2.44 8.82 -19.16
CA PRO A 48 3.14 8.48 -17.92
C PRO A 48 2.28 8.83 -16.70
N ARG A 49 2.19 7.90 -15.76
CA ARG A 49 1.42 8.12 -14.53
C ARG A 49 2.11 9.16 -13.67
N ILE A 50 1.32 9.99 -13.02
CA ILE A 50 1.81 11.03 -12.13
C ILE A 50 1.20 10.80 -10.75
N TYR A 51 2.06 10.82 -9.73
CA TYR A 51 1.73 10.43 -8.37
C TYR A 51 1.75 11.64 -7.46
N SER A 52 0.92 11.60 -6.43
CA SER A 52 0.89 12.62 -5.40
C SER A 52 1.80 12.23 -4.23
N TYR A 53 1.99 13.16 -3.31
CA TYR A 53 2.69 12.89 -2.06
C TYR A 53 2.01 11.75 -1.29
N GLN A 54 0.68 11.74 -1.26
CA GLN A 54 -0.09 10.69 -0.61
C GLN A 54 0.16 9.33 -1.25
N ASP A 55 0.31 9.29 -2.56
CA ASP A 55 0.60 8.04 -3.27
C ASP A 55 1.96 7.48 -2.87
N ILE A 56 2.96 8.37 -2.65
CA ILE A 56 4.28 7.95 -2.16
C ILE A 56 4.14 7.31 -0.78
N ALA A 57 3.38 7.94 0.11
CA ALA A 57 3.16 7.42 1.45
C ALA A 57 2.50 6.04 1.41
N GLU A 58 1.56 5.83 0.51
CA GLU A 58 0.93 4.52 0.32
C GLU A 58 1.95 3.49 -0.19
N ALA A 59 2.82 3.88 -1.11
CA ALA A 59 3.88 3.00 -1.60
C ALA A 59 4.83 2.59 -0.47
N MET A 60 5.13 3.51 0.43
CA MET A 60 5.97 3.21 1.60
C MET A 60 5.28 2.18 2.52
N VAL A 61 3.98 2.30 2.72
CA VAL A 61 3.23 1.33 3.53
C VAL A 61 3.26 -0.05 2.88
N VAL A 62 3.01 -0.12 1.57
CA VAL A 62 3.06 -1.41 0.85
C VAL A 62 4.45 -2.04 0.97
N HIS A 63 5.49 -1.24 0.77
CA HIS A 63 6.87 -1.73 0.89
C HIS A 63 7.16 -2.24 2.30
N GLU A 64 6.74 -1.52 3.32
CA GLU A 64 6.95 -1.93 4.70
C GLU A 64 6.22 -3.24 5.02
N LEU A 65 5.00 -3.40 4.55
CA LEU A 65 4.25 -4.64 4.75
C LEU A 65 4.95 -5.82 4.08
N LEU A 66 5.50 -5.62 2.88
CA LEU A 66 6.28 -6.65 2.21
C LEU A 66 7.53 -7.02 3.02
N ASP A 67 8.21 -6.03 3.58
CA ASP A 67 9.39 -6.27 4.43
C ASP A 67 9.05 -7.06 5.69
N ARG A 68 7.84 -6.92 6.19
CA ARG A 68 7.35 -7.68 7.34
C ARG A 68 6.87 -9.07 6.98
N GLY A 69 7.01 -9.46 5.72
CA GLY A 69 6.66 -10.80 5.27
C GLY A 69 5.22 -10.97 4.81
N VAL A 70 4.48 -9.89 4.66
CA VAL A 70 3.11 -9.97 4.14
C VAL A 70 3.17 -10.09 2.62
N PRO A 71 2.63 -11.16 2.03
CA PRO A 71 2.66 -11.30 0.57
C PRO A 71 1.70 -10.33 -0.13
N LEU A 72 2.01 -10.00 -1.37
CA LEU A 72 1.23 -9.02 -2.14
C LEU A 72 -0.25 -9.37 -2.22
N HIS A 73 -0.59 -10.66 -2.36
CA HIS A 73 -2.00 -11.04 -2.47
C HIS A 73 -2.79 -10.72 -1.20
N LYS A 74 -2.17 -10.81 -0.02
CA LYS A 74 -2.82 -10.43 1.23
C LYS A 74 -2.94 -8.92 1.36
N ILE A 75 -1.92 -8.18 0.92
CA ILE A 75 -1.99 -6.72 0.88
C ILE A 75 -3.13 -6.29 -0.04
N LYS A 76 -3.27 -6.94 -1.20
CA LYS A 76 -4.36 -6.64 -2.13
C LYS A 76 -5.72 -6.88 -1.51
N ARG A 77 -5.90 -7.99 -0.80
CA ARG A 77 -7.15 -8.28 -0.09
C ARG A 77 -7.44 -7.21 0.96
N ALA A 78 -6.43 -6.83 1.73
CA ALA A 78 -6.58 -5.81 2.77
C ALA A 78 -7.02 -4.48 2.17
N ILE A 79 -6.41 -4.07 1.07
CA ILE A 79 -6.78 -2.84 0.38
C ILE A 79 -8.22 -2.93 -0.13
N THR A 80 -8.61 -4.06 -0.69
CA THR A 80 -9.97 -4.27 -1.18
C THR A 80 -10.98 -4.18 -0.05
N VAL A 81 -10.70 -4.80 1.09
CA VAL A 81 -11.59 -4.75 2.27
C VAL A 81 -11.68 -3.33 2.80
N LEU A 82 -10.55 -2.62 2.90
CA LEU A 82 -10.55 -1.24 3.38
C LEU A 82 -11.40 -0.34 2.49
N ARG A 83 -11.25 -0.45 1.18
CA ARG A 83 -12.01 0.38 0.25
C ARG A 83 -13.48 0.02 0.23
N SER A 84 -13.80 -1.27 0.39
CA SER A 84 -15.19 -1.73 0.41
C SER A 84 -15.92 -1.30 1.68
N ASP A 85 -15.26 -1.45 2.83
CA ASP A 85 -15.91 -1.24 4.13
C ASP A 85 -15.79 0.20 4.64
N TYR A 86 -14.74 0.91 4.22
CA TYR A 86 -14.40 2.23 4.75
C TYR A 86 -14.24 3.31 3.66
N GLY A 87 -14.55 2.97 2.40
CA GLY A 87 -14.48 3.91 1.30
C GLY A 87 -13.05 4.30 0.96
N ASP A 88 -12.84 5.59 0.73
CA ASP A 88 -11.53 6.11 0.29
C ASP A 88 -10.58 6.37 1.46
N TRP A 89 -10.77 5.69 2.58
CA TRP A 89 -9.87 5.85 3.72
C TRP A 89 -8.44 5.51 3.29
N PRO A 90 -7.50 6.47 3.39
CA PRO A 90 -6.14 6.24 2.95
C PRO A 90 -5.46 5.12 3.74
N LEU A 91 -4.73 4.28 3.03
CA LEU A 91 -3.98 3.18 3.64
C LEU A 91 -3.04 3.68 4.75
N THR A 92 -2.49 4.87 4.57
CA THR A 92 -1.56 5.47 5.53
C THR A 92 -2.23 5.87 6.84
N HIS A 93 -3.53 6.06 6.85
CA HIS A 93 -4.28 6.45 8.05
C HIS A 93 -4.98 5.26 8.69
N ALA A 94 -4.99 4.12 8.04
CA ALA A 94 -5.62 2.93 8.59
C ALA A 94 -4.71 2.33 9.67
N PRO A 95 -5.21 2.09 10.89
CA PRO A 95 -4.41 1.48 11.94
C PRO A 95 -4.25 -0.01 11.70
N ILE A 96 -3.37 -0.37 10.77
CA ILE A 96 -3.13 -1.75 10.35
C ILE A 96 -2.14 -2.41 11.30
N VAL A 97 -2.49 -3.59 11.76
CA VAL A 97 -1.65 -4.42 12.62
C VAL A 97 -1.28 -5.68 11.85
N THR A 98 0.00 -6.04 11.93
CA THR A 98 0.47 -7.28 11.36
C THR A 98 0.74 -8.29 12.47
N SER A 99 0.42 -9.56 12.21
CA SER A 99 0.76 -10.63 13.11
C SER A 99 1.34 -11.79 12.33
N GLN A 100 2.23 -12.55 12.97
CA GLN A 100 2.78 -13.75 12.36
C GLN A 100 2.04 -14.96 12.91
N THR A 101 1.69 -15.86 12.01
CA THR A 101 0.97 -17.09 12.37
C THR A 101 1.77 -18.27 11.85
N ARG A 102 1.91 -19.30 12.68
CA ARG A 102 2.54 -20.54 12.25
C ARG A 102 1.55 -21.32 11.40
N LEU A 103 1.95 -21.64 10.20
CA LEU A 103 1.12 -22.40 9.26
C LEU A 103 1.39 -23.90 9.41
N ALA A 104 0.51 -24.71 8.85
CA ALA A 104 0.74 -26.16 8.76
C ALA A 104 2.04 -26.41 8.00
N GLY A 105 2.89 -27.32 8.53
CA GLY A 105 4.21 -27.57 7.94
C GLY A 105 5.33 -26.74 8.51
N GLY A 106 5.06 -25.90 9.51
CA GLY A 106 6.09 -25.13 10.19
C GLY A 106 6.44 -23.78 9.57
N GLU A 107 5.78 -23.40 8.47
CA GLU A 107 5.98 -22.11 7.84
C GLU A 107 5.35 -21.01 8.69
N VAL A 108 5.93 -19.81 8.58
CA VAL A 108 5.39 -18.63 9.25
C VAL A 108 4.69 -17.75 8.22
N GLY A 109 3.40 -17.51 8.43
CA GLY A 109 2.64 -16.57 7.61
C GLY A 109 2.39 -15.28 8.37
N ALA A 110 2.16 -14.20 7.64
CA ALA A 110 1.77 -12.93 8.21
C ALA A 110 0.33 -12.63 7.85
N SER A 111 -0.42 -12.07 8.77
CA SER A 111 -1.79 -11.64 8.54
C SER A 111 -1.96 -10.18 8.90
N LEU A 112 -2.98 -9.56 8.33
CA LEU A 112 -3.29 -8.15 8.51
C LEU A 112 -4.62 -7.97 9.21
N ALA A 113 -4.68 -7.04 10.14
CA ALA A 113 -5.90 -6.66 10.82
C ALA A 113 -5.97 -5.16 10.98
N LEU A 114 -7.18 -4.64 11.07
CA LEU A 114 -7.42 -3.23 11.36
C LEU A 114 -7.71 -3.10 12.86
N GLU A 115 -6.92 -2.28 13.55
CA GLU A 115 -7.13 -2.03 14.97
C GLU A 115 -8.25 -1.01 15.15
N ARG A 116 -9.23 -1.36 15.98
CA ARG A 116 -10.39 -0.52 16.28
C ARG A 116 -10.63 -0.52 17.78
N PRO A 117 -11.35 0.49 18.31
CA PRO A 117 -11.66 0.52 19.74
C PRO A 117 -12.38 -0.70 20.26
N ASP A 118 -13.16 -1.38 19.42
CA ASP A 118 -13.93 -2.56 19.78
C ASP A 118 -13.22 -3.88 19.43
N GLY A 119 -11.97 -3.83 18.98
CA GLY A 119 -11.19 -5.02 18.68
C GLY A 119 -10.52 -4.96 17.33
N LEU A 120 -10.12 -6.14 16.82
CA LEU A 120 -9.42 -6.25 15.54
C LEU A 120 -10.40 -6.73 14.47
N THR A 121 -10.31 -6.10 13.29
CA THR A 121 -11.03 -6.53 12.10
C THR A 121 -10.03 -7.17 11.14
N ASP A 122 -10.27 -8.41 10.76
CA ASP A 122 -9.42 -9.14 9.82
C ASP A 122 -9.50 -8.50 8.44
N LEU A 123 -8.36 -8.05 7.90
CA LEU A 123 -8.27 -7.42 6.59
C LEU A 123 -7.90 -8.40 5.48
N ASP A 124 -7.42 -9.59 5.81
CA ASP A 124 -7.01 -10.53 4.78
C ASP A 124 -8.02 -11.65 4.56
N ARG A 125 -9.24 -11.48 5.04
CA ARG A 125 -10.32 -12.41 4.77
C ARG A 125 -10.65 -12.41 3.28
N ASP A 126 -11.14 -13.55 2.81
CA ASP A 126 -11.64 -13.65 1.44
C ASP A 126 -12.93 -12.83 1.31
N PRO A 127 -12.99 -11.81 0.44
CA PRO A 127 -14.21 -11.01 0.27
C PRO A 127 -15.42 -11.84 -0.18
N LEU A 128 -15.18 -12.97 -0.86
CA LEU A 128 -16.27 -13.84 -1.32
C LEU A 128 -16.84 -14.70 -0.19
N GLN A 129 -16.11 -14.85 0.91
CA GLN A 129 -16.52 -15.63 2.06
C GLN A 129 -17.04 -14.75 3.19
N GLY A 130 -17.04 -13.44 3.02
CA GLY A 130 -17.43 -12.51 4.06
C GLY A 130 -18.91 -12.28 4.22
N ALA A 131 -19.71 -13.06 3.56
CA ALA A 131 -21.15 -12.92 3.64
C ALA A 131 -21.71 -13.48 4.95
#